data_8ee4852bfda10eac62da26d27f67f25b
#
_entry.id   8ee4852bfda10eac62da26d27f67f25b
#
_cell.length_a   1.000
_cell.length_b   1.000
_cell.length_c   1.000
_cell.angle_alpha   90.00
_cell.angle_beta   90.00
_cell.angle_gamma   90.00
#
_symmetry.space_group_name_H-M   'P 1'
#
loop_
_entity.id
_entity.type
_entity.pdbx_description
1 polymer ?
#
loop_
_entity_poly.entity_id
_entity_poly.type
_entity_poly.pdbx_seq_one_letter_code
_entity_poly.pdbx_strand_id
1 'polypeptide(L)'
;MQPLKGPKRLWSALTQRWQQRLPDWSGSIWLPVKAVVGVAGFVLVLRSTGLLQSLEWAAYDQMFRWRPPEPRDDRILIVGIDETDIREFQTWPISDRVLAETLEELNRYSPRAIGLDLYRDIPVEPGHAELQQVFATTPNLIGIEEVPIANNLIGVRPPKVLAELGAVGFNNVAIDSDGTIRR
;
A
#
# COMPACT_ATOMS: atom_id res chain seq x y z
N MET A 1 -56.15 59.01 -38.39
CA MET A 1 -54.97 58.73 -37.57
C MET A 1 -55.29 57.59 -36.63
N GLN A 2 -54.81 56.38 -36.94
CA GLN A 2 -54.99 55.24 -36.00
C GLN A 2 -53.69 55.14 -35.15
N PRO A 3 -53.80 54.86 -33.86
CA PRO A 3 -52.60 54.71 -33.01
C PRO A 3 -51.95 53.34 -33.23
N LEU A 4 -50.63 53.36 -33.42
CA LEU A 4 -49.76 52.21 -33.57
C LEU A 4 -49.92 51.28 -32.32
N LYS A 5 -50.32 50.06 -32.53
CA LYS A 5 -50.38 48.99 -31.50
C LYS A 5 -48.95 48.64 -31.06
N GLY A 6 -48.59 49.03 -29.89
CA GLY A 6 -47.24 48.86 -29.33
C GLY A 6 -46.78 47.44 -29.14
N PRO A 7 -45.46 47.20 -28.90
CA PRO A 7 -44.76 45.93 -28.92
C PRO A 7 -45.08 44.93 -27.78
N LYS A 8 -46.06 45.24 -26.95
CA LYS A 8 -46.43 44.40 -25.75
C LYS A 8 -46.90 42.98 -26.09
N ARG A 9 -47.38 42.70 -27.29
CA ARG A 9 -47.87 41.38 -27.68
C ARG A 9 -46.75 40.40 -28.09
N LEU A 10 -45.61 40.88 -28.55
CA LEU A 10 -44.50 40.06 -28.92
C LEU A 10 -43.73 39.51 -27.68
N TRP A 11 -43.62 40.31 -26.65
CA TRP A 11 -42.95 39.91 -25.42
C TRP A 11 -43.75 38.87 -24.63
N SER A 12 -45.07 38.96 -24.61
CA SER A 12 -45.96 37.96 -23.96
C SER A 12 -45.93 36.60 -24.68
N ALA A 13 -45.82 36.58 -26.04
CA ALA A 13 -45.71 35.36 -26.80
C ALA A 13 -44.36 34.66 -26.64
N LEU A 14 -43.27 35.42 -26.46
CA LEU A 14 -41.93 34.84 -26.21
C LEU A 14 -41.87 34.29 -24.79
N THR A 15 -42.36 34.97 -23.78
CA THR A 15 -42.36 34.48 -22.38
C THR A 15 -43.24 33.24 -22.22
N GLN A 16 -44.38 33.15 -22.89
CA GLN A 16 -45.21 31.92 -22.85
C GLN A 16 -44.50 30.71 -23.51
N ARG A 17 -43.73 30.92 -24.60
CA ARG A 17 -42.96 29.83 -25.24
C ARG A 17 -41.81 29.35 -24.38
N TRP A 18 -41.20 30.17 -23.57
CA TRP A 18 -40.14 29.77 -22.65
C TRP A 18 -40.68 29.02 -21.44
N GLN A 19 -41.85 29.38 -20.94
CA GLN A 19 -42.50 28.69 -19.82
C GLN A 19 -43.02 27.29 -20.21
N GLN A 20 -43.36 27.05 -21.47
CA GLN A 20 -43.79 25.72 -21.96
C GLN A 20 -42.64 24.73 -22.20
N ARG A 21 -41.39 25.19 -22.16
CA ARG A 21 -40.21 24.33 -22.34
C ARG A 21 -39.49 23.91 -21.07
N LEU A 22 -39.91 24.44 -19.93
CA LEU A 22 -39.43 23.93 -18.67
C LEU A 22 -40.14 22.61 -18.39
N PRO A 23 -39.42 21.49 -18.29
CA PRO A 23 -40.04 20.25 -17.88
C PRO A 23 -40.72 20.50 -16.52
N ASP A 24 -41.94 20.03 -16.39
CA ASP A 24 -42.74 20.15 -15.16
C ASP A 24 -42.05 19.34 -14.07
N TRP A 25 -41.09 19.96 -13.35
CA TRP A 25 -40.34 19.37 -12.25
C TRP A 25 -41.20 19.10 -11.01
N SER A 26 -42.50 19.46 -11.08
CA SER A 26 -43.51 19.10 -10.07
C SER A 26 -43.88 17.62 -10.09
N GLY A 27 -43.52 16.88 -11.17
CA GLY A 27 -43.69 15.44 -11.27
C GLY A 27 -42.68 14.72 -10.36
N SER A 28 -43.13 14.44 -9.16
CA SER A 28 -42.54 13.50 -8.18
C SER A 28 -41.04 13.43 -8.14
N ILE A 29 -40.39 14.22 -7.28
CA ILE A 29 -38.97 14.10 -6.86
C ILE A 29 -38.62 12.65 -6.49
N TRP A 30 -39.60 11.84 -6.18
CA TRP A 30 -39.45 10.43 -5.80
C TRP A 30 -38.92 9.51 -6.91
N LEU A 31 -39.17 9.81 -8.18
CA LEU A 31 -38.67 8.96 -9.27
C LEU A 31 -37.12 9.00 -9.39
N PRO A 32 -36.48 10.18 -9.48
CA PRO A 32 -35.03 10.24 -9.50
C PRO A 32 -34.41 9.75 -8.16
N VAL A 33 -35.04 10.00 -7.03
CA VAL A 33 -34.57 9.48 -5.73
C VAL A 33 -34.58 7.94 -5.71
N LYS A 34 -35.69 7.32 -6.15
CA LYS A 34 -35.77 5.85 -6.26
C LYS A 34 -34.72 5.29 -7.22
N ALA A 35 -34.48 5.95 -8.36
CA ALA A 35 -33.46 5.55 -9.29
C ALA A 35 -32.04 5.60 -8.69
N VAL A 36 -31.70 6.69 -7.99
CA VAL A 36 -30.41 6.83 -7.30
C VAL A 36 -30.24 5.77 -6.22
N VAL A 37 -31.25 5.57 -5.36
CA VAL A 37 -31.22 4.53 -4.32
C VAL A 37 -31.10 3.13 -4.92
N GLY A 38 -31.83 2.85 -6.02
CA GLY A 38 -31.74 1.58 -6.72
C GLY A 38 -30.36 1.32 -7.31
N VAL A 39 -29.75 2.31 -7.98
CA VAL A 39 -28.40 2.21 -8.53
C VAL A 39 -27.35 2.07 -7.40
N ALA A 40 -27.47 2.88 -6.34
CA ALA A 40 -26.56 2.78 -5.20
C ALA A 40 -26.64 1.41 -4.53
N GLY A 41 -27.85 0.90 -4.30
CA GLY A 41 -28.08 -0.44 -3.75
C GLY A 41 -27.50 -1.54 -4.65
N PHE A 42 -27.68 -1.44 -5.96
CA PHE A 42 -27.12 -2.38 -6.93
C PHE A 42 -25.59 -2.38 -6.91
N VAL A 43 -24.95 -1.19 -6.91
CA VAL A 43 -23.50 -1.06 -6.83
C VAL A 43 -22.97 -1.64 -5.50
N LEU A 44 -23.65 -1.40 -4.37
CA LEU A 44 -23.28 -1.97 -3.08
C LEU A 44 -23.36 -3.51 -3.09
N VAL A 45 -24.37 -4.09 -3.72
CA VAL A 45 -24.48 -5.54 -3.89
C VAL A 45 -23.34 -6.08 -4.76
N LEU A 46 -23.06 -5.46 -5.91
CA LEU A 46 -21.93 -5.86 -6.77
C LEU A 46 -20.58 -5.78 -6.03
N ARG A 47 -20.41 -4.74 -5.20
CA ARG A 47 -19.21 -4.58 -4.39
C ARG A 47 -19.10 -5.67 -3.32
N SER A 48 -20.19 -5.97 -2.61
CA SER A 48 -20.21 -6.98 -1.54
C SER A 48 -19.97 -8.41 -2.07
N THR A 49 -20.30 -8.68 -3.32
CA THR A 49 -20.02 -9.96 -4.00
C THR A 49 -18.59 -10.07 -4.53
N GLY A 50 -17.80 -9.00 -4.48
CA GLY A 50 -16.44 -8.97 -5.03
C GLY A 50 -16.36 -8.83 -6.55
N LEU A 51 -17.49 -8.72 -7.26
CA LEU A 51 -17.50 -8.58 -8.72
C LEU A 51 -16.82 -7.30 -9.23
N LEU A 52 -16.75 -6.27 -8.40
CA LEU A 52 -16.07 -5.01 -8.75
C LEU A 52 -14.60 -4.98 -8.34
N GLN A 53 -14.10 -6.00 -7.63
CA GLN A 53 -12.76 -5.99 -7.02
C GLN A 53 -11.65 -5.81 -8.06
N SER A 54 -11.73 -6.49 -9.20
CA SER A 54 -10.74 -6.34 -10.27
C SER A 54 -10.72 -4.95 -10.89
N LEU A 55 -11.88 -4.30 -11.01
CA LEU A 55 -11.99 -2.92 -11.49
C LEU A 55 -11.47 -1.92 -10.46
N GLU A 56 -11.75 -2.15 -9.17
CA GLU A 56 -11.23 -1.33 -8.07
C GLU A 56 -9.70 -1.41 -8.03
N TRP A 57 -9.11 -2.59 -8.18
CA TRP A 57 -7.66 -2.77 -8.26
C TRP A 57 -7.05 -2.10 -9.49
N ALA A 58 -7.66 -2.27 -10.67
CA ALA A 58 -7.18 -1.60 -11.87
C ALA A 58 -7.21 -0.06 -11.74
N ALA A 59 -8.26 0.50 -11.13
CA ALA A 59 -8.36 1.92 -10.86
C ALA A 59 -7.28 2.37 -9.85
N TYR A 60 -7.06 1.61 -8.79
CA TYR A 60 -6.02 1.87 -7.79
C TYR A 60 -4.62 1.86 -8.42
N ASP A 61 -4.30 0.82 -9.19
CA ASP A 61 -3.02 0.71 -9.88
C ASP A 61 -2.81 1.86 -10.88
N GLN A 62 -3.88 2.30 -11.55
CA GLN A 62 -3.81 3.45 -12.45
C GLN A 62 -3.56 4.76 -11.70
N MET A 63 -4.16 4.98 -10.52
CA MET A 63 -3.89 6.14 -9.68
C MET A 63 -2.43 6.16 -9.22
N PHE A 64 -1.87 4.99 -8.87
CA PHE A 64 -0.44 4.88 -8.54
C PHE A 64 0.48 5.27 -9.71
N ARG A 65 0.13 4.84 -10.93
CA ARG A 65 0.90 5.22 -12.14
C ARG A 65 0.84 6.70 -12.46
N TRP A 66 -0.23 7.38 -12.06
CA TRP A 66 -0.37 8.84 -12.23
C TRP A 66 0.30 9.63 -11.14
N ARG A 67 0.73 8.97 -10.05
CA ARG A 67 1.48 9.63 -8.98
C ARG A 67 2.79 10.19 -9.56
N PRO A 68 3.10 11.46 -9.34
CA PRO A 68 4.39 12.00 -9.73
C PRO A 68 5.52 11.21 -9.04
N PRO A 69 6.66 10.97 -9.74
CA PRO A 69 7.81 10.33 -9.12
C PRO A 69 8.29 11.20 -7.95
N GLU A 70 8.46 10.57 -6.80
CA GLU A 70 9.05 11.24 -5.64
C GLU A 70 10.57 11.29 -5.79
N PRO A 71 11.23 12.34 -5.28
CA PRO A 71 12.68 12.37 -5.23
C PRO A 71 13.21 11.23 -4.35
N ARG A 72 14.44 10.80 -4.64
CA ARG A 72 15.12 9.79 -3.82
C ARG A 72 15.23 10.29 -2.38
N ASP A 73 14.94 9.43 -1.42
CA ASP A 73 15.13 9.73 0.00
C ASP A 73 16.55 9.35 0.42
N ASP A 74 17.38 10.37 0.61
CA ASP A 74 18.79 10.18 0.98
C ASP A 74 19.01 9.79 2.45
N ARG A 75 17.93 9.70 3.24
CA ARG A 75 17.98 9.26 4.64
C ARG A 75 17.98 7.73 4.77
N ILE A 76 17.64 7.01 3.70
CA ILE A 76 17.53 5.55 3.67
C ILE A 76 18.64 4.99 2.80
N LEU A 77 19.48 4.13 3.38
CA LEU A 77 20.47 3.35 2.67
C LEU A 77 20.02 1.88 2.66
N ILE A 78 19.93 1.30 1.48
CA ILE A 78 19.67 -0.13 1.31
C ILE A 78 21.02 -0.81 1.04
N VAL A 79 21.38 -1.73 1.92
CA VAL A 79 22.55 -2.63 1.74
C VAL A 79 22.00 -3.98 1.31
N GLY A 80 22.15 -4.32 0.05
CA GLY A 80 21.64 -5.56 -0.52
C GLY A 80 22.73 -6.61 -0.65
N ILE A 81 22.36 -7.88 -0.65
CA ILE A 81 23.20 -9.01 -1.02
C ILE A 81 22.76 -9.43 -2.41
N ASP A 82 23.68 -9.39 -3.37
CA ASP A 82 23.37 -9.75 -4.75
C ASP A 82 24.07 -11.07 -5.19
N GLU A 83 23.83 -11.46 -6.43
CA GLU A 83 24.42 -12.67 -7.01
C GLU A 83 25.96 -12.62 -7.06
N THR A 84 26.57 -11.45 -7.09
CA THR A 84 28.02 -11.27 -7.08
C THR A 84 28.57 -11.62 -5.71
N ASP A 85 27.93 -11.13 -4.66
CA ASP A 85 28.28 -11.43 -3.26
C ASP A 85 28.16 -12.93 -2.99
N ILE A 86 27.04 -13.55 -3.42
CA ILE A 86 26.83 -15.00 -3.26
C ILE A 86 27.92 -15.81 -3.95
N ARG A 87 28.36 -15.39 -5.13
CA ARG A 87 29.47 -16.05 -5.84
C ARG A 87 30.83 -15.83 -5.17
N GLU A 88 31.04 -14.66 -4.59
CA GLU A 88 32.27 -14.35 -3.87
C GLU A 88 32.38 -15.16 -2.58
N PHE A 89 31.31 -15.19 -1.79
CA PHE A 89 31.24 -15.98 -0.56
C PHE A 89 31.09 -17.49 -0.81
N GLN A 90 30.69 -17.89 -2.01
CA GLN A 90 30.45 -19.29 -2.43
C GLN A 90 29.51 -20.07 -1.51
N THR A 91 28.67 -19.36 -0.77
CA THR A 91 27.74 -19.97 0.18
C THR A 91 26.48 -19.11 0.33
N TRP A 92 25.35 -19.77 0.42
CA TRP A 92 24.05 -19.18 0.73
C TRP A 92 23.28 -20.11 1.67
N PRO A 93 22.72 -19.60 2.76
CA PRO A 93 22.79 -18.21 3.27
C PRO A 93 24.23 -17.82 3.67
N ILE A 94 24.54 -16.50 3.65
CA ILE A 94 25.83 -16.00 4.13
C ILE A 94 26.06 -16.39 5.59
N SER A 95 27.33 -16.61 5.98
CA SER A 95 27.64 -17.02 7.35
C SER A 95 27.34 -15.92 8.37
N ASP A 96 27.10 -16.34 9.60
CA ASP A 96 26.87 -15.43 10.73
C ASP A 96 28.07 -14.51 10.98
N ARG A 97 29.29 -14.95 10.68
CA ARG A 97 30.50 -14.11 10.74
C ARG A 97 30.43 -12.94 9.78
N VAL A 98 30.13 -13.19 8.50
CA VAL A 98 30.02 -12.13 7.48
C VAL A 98 28.92 -11.15 7.85
N LEU A 99 27.79 -11.65 8.36
CA LEU A 99 26.71 -10.80 8.82
C LEU A 99 27.10 -9.97 10.03
N ALA A 100 27.80 -10.55 11.00
CA ALA A 100 28.30 -9.83 12.18
C ALA A 100 29.25 -8.69 11.79
N GLU A 101 30.25 -8.99 10.95
CA GLU A 101 31.22 -8.01 10.44
C GLU A 101 30.53 -6.87 9.67
N THR A 102 29.52 -7.20 8.86
CA THR A 102 28.73 -6.20 8.12
C THR A 102 27.94 -5.29 9.05
N LEU A 103 27.29 -5.85 10.07
CA LEU A 103 26.53 -5.08 11.04
C LEU A 103 27.44 -4.19 11.90
N GLU A 104 28.62 -4.69 12.30
CA GLU A 104 29.61 -3.89 13.02
C GLU A 104 30.11 -2.71 12.17
N GLU A 105 30.40 -2.97 10.88
CA GLU A 105 30.82 -1.90 9.96
C GLU A 105 29.71 -0.86 9.78
N LEU A 106 28.46 -1.27 9.57
CA LEU A 106 27.31 -0.35 9.49
C LEU A 106 27.16 0.49 10.78
N ASN A 107 27.37 -0.12 11.93
CA ASN A 107 27.23 0.58 13.21
C ASN A 107 28.29 1.67 13.42
N ARG A 108 29.47 1.57 12.78
CA ARG A 108 30.50 2.62 12.79
C ARG A 108 30.02 3.94 12.19
N TYR A 109 29.08 3.89 11.27
CA TYR A 109 28.45 5.09 10.68
C TYR A 109 27.33 5.69 11.54
N SER A 110 27.08 5.10 12.72
CA SER A 110 26.08 5.57 13.67
C SER A 110 24.68 5.79 13.06
N PRO A 111 24.12 4.83 12.32
CA PRO A 111 22.79 4.97 11.76
C PRO A 111 21.76 5.08 12.88
N ARG A 112 20.65 5.78 12.60
CA ARG A 112 19.55 5.92 13.56
C ARG A 112 18.88 4.58 13.88
N ALA A 113 18.76 3.72 12.89
CA ALA A 113 18.23 2.36 13.00
C ALA A 113 18.82 1.49 11.90
N ILE A 114 18.95 0.20 12.17
CA ILE A 114 19.32 -0.85 11.22
C ILE A 114 18.17 -1.84 11.18
N GLY A 115 17.53 -2.02 10.02
CA GLY A 115 16.57 -3.09 9.79
C GLY A 115 17.26 -4.27 9.12
N LEU A 116 17.26 -5.42 9.77
CA LEU A 116 17.82 -6.65 9.24
C LEU A 116 16.69 -7.49 8.61
N ASP A 117 16.58 -7.47 7.28
CA ASP A 117 15.59 -8.27 6.52
C ASP A 117 16.17 -9.63 6.11
N LEU A 118 16.67 -10.36 7.11
CA LEU A 118 17.17 -11.73 6.97
C LEU A 118 16.68 -12.58 8.15
N TYR A 119 16.12 -13.73 7.86
CA TYR A 119 15.80 -14.71 8.89
C TYR A 119 17.07 -15.32 9.47
N ARG A 120 17.20 -15.34 10.80
CA ARG A 120 18.33 -15.89 11.55
C ARG A 120 17.88 -16.60 12.83
N ASP A 121 16.87 -17.44 12.68
CA ASP A 121 16.40 -18.34 13.73
C ASP A 121 17.30 -19.56 13.89
N ILE A 122 18.04 -19.92 12.83
CA ILE A 122 18.97 -21.05 12.78
C ILE A 122 20.39 -20.53 12.54
N PRO A 123 21.39 -21.00 13.32
CA PRO A 123 22.80 -20.63 13.10
C PRO A 123 23.32 -21.01 11.71
N VAL A 124 24.07 -20.12 11.11
CA VAL A 124 24.82 -20.36 9.84
C VAL A 124 26.31 -20.16 10.13
N GLU A 125 26.95 -21.21 10.59
CA GLU A 125 28.37 -21.17 10.93
C GLU A 125 29.27 -20.88 9.71
N PRO A 126 30.43 -20.24 9.90
CA PRO A 126 31.01 -19.83 11.19
C PRO A 126 30.49 -18.48 11.68
N GLY A 127 30.63 -18.22 12.99
CA GLY A 127 30.46 -16.89 13.56
C GLY A 127 29.19 -16.66 14.34
N HIS A 128 28.48 -17.71 14.73
CA HIS A 128 27.20 -17.57 15.44
C HIS A 128 27.36 -16.83 16.78
N ALA A 129 28.39 -17.14 17.57
CA ALA A 129 28.61 -16.48 18.84
C ALA A 129 28.86 -14.97 18.68
N GLU A 130 29.66 -14.61 17.68
CA GLU A 130 29.96 -13.22 17.32
C GLU A 130 28.68 -12.46 16.92
N LEU A 131 27.86 -13.08 16.07
CA LEU A 131 26.59 -12.48 15.66
C LEU A 131 25.65 -12.26 16.84
N GLN A 132 25.53 -13.22 17.76
CA GLN A 132 24.72 -13.06 18.96
C GLN A 132 25.22 -11.90 19.83
N GLN A 133 26.54 -11.70 19.92
CA GLN A 133 27.14 -10.57 20.62
C GLN A 133 26.78 -9.24 19.93
N VAL A 134 26.88 -9.17 18.62
CA VAL A 134 26.48 -7.97 17.83
C VAL A 134 25.02 -7.65 18.05
N PHE A 135 24.12 -8.64 18.03
CA PHE A 135 22.71 -8.45 18.34
C PHE A 135 22.49 -7.88 19.75
N ALA A 136 23.23 -8.35 20.74
CA ALA A 136 23.08 -7.89 22.11
C ALA A 136 23.64 -6.47 22.34
N THR A 137 24.63 -6.04 21.56
CA THR A 137 25.35 -4.77 21.76
C THR A 137 24.91 -3.67 20.80
N THR A 138 24.00 -3.93 19.86
CA THR A 138 23.51 -2.96 18.87
C THR A 138 22.05 -2.57 19.15
N PRO A 139 21.79 -1.56 19.99
CA PRO A 139 20.43 -1.27 20.50
C PRO A 139 19.48 -0.71 19.44
N ASN A 140 20.00 -0.25 18.31
CA ASN A 140 19.23 0.30 17.19
C ASN A 140 19.01 -0.72 16.04
N LEU A 141 19.34 -2.00 16.28
CA LEU A 141 19.13 -3.10 15.34
C LEU A 141 17.75 -3.72 15.58
N ILE A 142 17.01 -3.91 14.51
CA ILE A 142 15.69 -4.54 14.48
C ILE A 142 15.74 -5.72 13.52
N GLY A 143 15.51 -6.92 14.03
CA GLY A 143 15.36 -8.14 13.21
C GLY A 143 13.93 -8.38 12.79
N ILE A 144 13.73 -9.44 12.02
CA ILE A 144 12.40 -9.82 11.51
C ILE A 144 11.97 -11.21 11.99
N GLU A 145 10.65 -11.38 12.02
CA GLU A 145 9.98 -12.67 12.12
C GLU A 145 8.90 -12.80 11.05
N GLU A 146 8.51 -14.01 10.75
CA GLU A 146 7.31 -14.27 9.98
C GLU A 146 6.20 -14.79 10.92
N VAL A 147 5.18 -13.98 11.11
CA VAL A 147 4.04 -14.35 11.95
C VAL A 147 3.19 -15.40 11.24
N PRO A 148 2.78 -16.49 11.92
CA PRO A 148 1.87 -17.48 11.34
C PRO A 148 0.58 -16.83 10.83
N ILE A 149 0.24 -17.11 9.57
CA ILE A 149 -1.01 -16.66 8.92
C ILE A 149 -1.75 -17.86 8.35
N ALA A 150 -3.00 -17.66 7.91
CA ALA A 150 -3.87 -18.76 7.45
C ALA A 150 -3.24 -19.67 6.38
N ASN A 151 -2.35 -19.15 5.55
CA ASN A 151 -1.69 -19.90 4.48
C ASN A 151 -0.29 -20.42 4.87
N ASN A 152 0.28 -19.93 5.96
CA ASN A 152 1.54 -20.40 6.55
C ASN A 152 1.39 -20.46 8.09
N LEU A 153 1.06 -21.62 8.60
CA LEU A 153 0.77 -21.83 10.03
C LEU A 153 2.03 -21.92 10.90
N ILE A 154 3.22 -22.06 10.30
CA ILE A 154 4.46 -22.27 11.03
C ILE A 154 5.16 -20.95 11.31
N GLY A 155 5.21 -20.05 10.32
CA GLY A 155 6.01 -18.82 10.38
C GLY A 155 7.51 -19.09 10.49
N VAL A 156 8.29 -18.03 10.74
CA VAL A 156 9.73 -18.11 11.02
C VAL A 156 10.01 -17.32 12.30
N ARG A 157 10.71 -17.94 13.24
CA ARG A 157 11.01 -17.32 14.52
C ARG A 157 12.08 -16.23 14.35
N PRO A 158 12.04 -15.19 15.17
CA PRO A 158 13.07 -14.16 15.18
C PRO A 158 14.35 -14.68 15.84
N PRO A 159 15.50 -14.02 15.63
CA PRO A 159 16.70 -14.26 16.41
C PRO A 159 16.41 -14.12 17.89
N LYS A 160 16.80 -15.11 18.69
CA LYS A 160 16.43 -15.21 20.12
C LYS A 160 16.84 -13.96 20.92
N VAL A 161 18.06 -13.46 20.71
CA VAL A 161 18.56 -12.28 21.43
C VAL A 161 17.72 -11.04 21.10
N LEU A 162 17.38 -10.83 19.82
CA LEU A 162 16.56 -9.69 19.41
C LEU A 162 15.13 -9.81 19.94
N ALA A 163 14.57 -11.01 20.01
CA ALA A 163 13.27 -11.26 20.63
C ALA A 163 13.26 -10.91 22.13
N GLU A 164 14.30 -11.32 22.87
CA GLU A 164 14.45 -11.02 24.29
C GLU A 164 14.60 -9.51 24.55
N LEU A 165 15.19 -8.77 23.60
CA LEU A 165 15.32 -7.31 23.65
C LEU A 165 14.06 -6.57 23.17
N GLY A 166 13.06 -7.26 22.63
CA GLY A 166 11.89 -6.65 22.01
C GLY A 166 12.20 -5.89 20.70
N ALA A 167 13.33 -6.22 20.07
CA ALA A 167 13.85 -5.58 18.85
C ALA A 167 13.51 -6.40 17.61
N VAL A 168 12.22 -6.72 17.43
CA VAL A 168 11.72 -7.53 16.31
C VAL A 168 10.53 -6.86 15.65
N GLY A 169 10.51 -6.87 14.33
CA GLY A 169 9.36 -6.56 13.50
C GLY A 169 8.91 -7.79 12.71
N PHE A 170 7.73 -7.73 12.10
CA PHE A 170 7.27 -8.76 11.18
C PHE A 170 7.37 -8.27 9.73
N ASN A 171 7.66 -9.18 8.80
CA ASN A 171 7.76 -8.86 7.38
C ASN A 171 6.63 -9.49 6.54
N ASN A 172 5.57 -9.95 7.19
CA ASN A 172 4.40 -10.46 6.49
C ASN A 172 3.79 -9.35 5.62
N VAL A 173 3.65 -9.63 4.33
CA VAL A 173 2.95 -8.75 3.39
C VAL A 173 1.63 -9.38 2.96
N ALA A 174 0.59 -8.56 2.91
CA ALA A 174 -0.69 -8.98 2.37
C ALA A 174 -0.62 -9.00 0.85
N ILE A 175 -0.68 -10.19 0.27
CA ILE A 175 -0.72 -10.39 -1.17
C ILE A 175 -2.18 -10.53 -1.59
N ASP A 176 -2.62 -9.69 -2.50
CA ASP A 176 -3.97 -9.78 -3.08
C ASP A 176 -4.09 -11.04 -3.96
N SER A 177 -5.30 -11.47 -4.29
CA SER A 177 -5.53 -12.72 -5.02
C SER A 177 -4.97 -12.73 -6.46
N ASP A 178 -4.57 -11.57 -6.99
CA ASP A 178 -3.86 -11.43 -8.27
C ASP A 178 -2.32 -11.46 -8.14
N GLY A 179 -1.80 -11.74 -6.94
CA GLY A 179 -0.36 -11.80 -6.67
C GLY A 179 0.32 -10.44 -6.46
N THR A 180 -0.42 -9.36 -6.39
CA THR A 180 0.12 -8.00 -6.23
C THR A 180 0.04 -7.55 -4.77
N ILE A 181 1.09 -6.85 -4.30
CA ILE A 181 1.12 -6.21 -2.97
C ILE A 181 0.63 -4.77 -3.13
N ARG A 182 -0.46 -4.42 -2.41
CA ARG A 182 -1.05 -3.06 -2.47
C ARG A 182 -1.20 -2.40 -1.10
N ARG A 183 -0.85 -3.11 -0.03
CA ARG A 183 -1.00 -2.66 1.36
C ARG A 183 -0.01 -3.38 2.28
#